data_7afb22bb28a97c985bdcf5c4b32105ce
#
_entry.id   7afb22bb28a97c985bdcf5c4b32105ce
#
_cell.length_a   1.000
_cell.length_b   1.000
_cell.length_c   1.000
_cell.angle_alpha   90.00
_cell.angle_beta   90.00
_cell.angle_gamma   90.00
#
_symmetry.space_group_name_H-M   'P 1'
#
loop_
_entity.id
_entity.type
_entity.pdbx_description
1 polymer ?
#
loop_
_entity_poly.entity_id
_entity_poly.type
_entity_poly.pdbx_seq_one_letter_code
_entity_poly.pdbx_strand_id
1 'polypeptide(L)'
;MTQRLAVVTGAARGIGRAIVLELLKQGRTVAGLDLNAEQLAELETIVKEAGHSVLTRCVDITNTEKLTETLDSLADEHGGIGILVNNAGITRDKLMIQMDNDDFDKVIAVNLRAAFVATRVAARSMVRQKFGRIINISSVAGVMGQAGSANYAASKAGLIGMTKSIAREVGKKNVTANCIAPGFIMTDMTEILPDAVKQGALAVIPVKRFGKPEDVARAVAFLASDEAGYITGQVLCVDGGMAM
;
A
#
# COMPACT_ATOMS: atom_id res chain seq x y z
N MET A 1 -10.87 -21.33 -8.63
CA MET A 1 -10.87 -19.92 -8.10
C MET A 1 -10.84 -19.00 -9.31
N THR A 2 -11.78 -18.07 -9.43
CA THR A 2 -11.70 -17.03 -10.47
C THR A 2 -10.42 -16.23 -10.25
N GLN A 3 -9.57 -16.18 -11.26
CA GLN A 3 -8.33 -15.38 -11.26
C GLN A 3 -8.75 -13.90 -11.19
N ARG A 4 -8.64 -13.31 -10.00
CA ARG A 4 -9.05 -11.91 -9.76
C ARG A 4 -7.82 -11.02 -9.89
N LEU A 5 -7.94 -9.94 -10.66
CA LEU A 5 -6.87 -8.96 -10.79
C LEU A 5 -6.58 -8.28 -9.46
N ALA A 6 -5.31 -8.28 -9.07
CA ALA A 6 -4.78 -7.49 -7.97
C ALA A 6 -4.00 -6.30 -8.53
N VAL A 7 -4.28 -5.09 -8.06
CA VAL A 7 -3.56 -3.88 -8.42
C VAL A 7 -2.76 -3.40 -7.22
N VAL A 8 -1.45 -3.14 -7.43
CA VAL A 8 -0.53 -2.63 -6.40
C VAL A 8 0.07 -1.32 -6.87
N THR A 9 -0.10 -0.24 -6.12
CA THR A 9 0.56 1.05 -6.39
C THR A 9 1.91 1.14 -5.69
N GLY A 10 2.90 1.85 -6.28
CA GLY A 10 4.27 1.88 -5.77
C GLY A 10 4.91 0.50 -5.81
N ALA A 11 4.71 -0.23 -6.92
CA ALA A 11 5.00 -1.65 -7.03
C ALA A 11 6.47 -1.97 -7.34
N ALA A 12 7.22 -0.98 -7.82
CA ALA A 12 8.51 -1.25 -8.44
C ALA A 12 9.63 -1.64 -7.47
N ARG A 13 9.53 -1.28 -6.18
CA ARG A 13 10.56 -1.56 -5.18
C ARG A 13 10.00 -1.77 -3.77
N GLY A 14 10.88 -2.13 -2.84
CA GLY A 14 10.60 -2.20 -1.40
C GLY A 14 9.38 -3.05 -1.06
N ILE A 15 8.49 -2.51 -0.23
CA ILE A 15 7.27 -3.18 0.22
C ILE A 15 6.35 -3.52 -0.97
N GLY A 16 6.19 -2.61 -1.93
CA GLY A 16 5.34 -2.83 -3.11
C GLY A 16 5.82 -4.01 -3.96
N ARG A 17 7.12 -4.12 -4.23
CA ARG A 17 7.72 -5.26 -4.94
C ARG A 17 7.47 -6.57 -4.19
N ALA A 18 7.69 -6.58 -2.88
CA ALA A 18 7.46 -7.77 -2.07
C ALA A 18 5.98 -8.20 -2.08
N ILE A 19 5.04 -7.23 -2.06
CA ILE A 19 3.61 -7.51 -2.18
C ILE A 19 3.28 -8.13 -3.54
N VAL A 20 3.81 -7.58 -4.64
CA VAL A 20 3.62 -8.15 -5.99
C VAL A 20 4.08 -9.61 -6.02
N LEU A 21 5.31 -9.88 -5.57
CA LEU A 21 5.87 -11.23 -5.56
C LEU A 21 5.03 -12.20 -4.70
N GLU A 22 4.58 -11.77 -3.54
CA GLU A 22 3.79 -12.60 -2.64
C GLU A 22 2.40 -12.94 -3.22
N LEU A 23 1.73 -11.96 -3.86
CA LEU A 23 0.45 -12.19 -4.52
C LEU A 23 0.59 -13.10 -5.75
N LEU A 24 1.67 -12.98 -6.52
CA LEU A 24 1.98 -13.87 -7.64
C LEU A 24 2.20 -15.32 -7.19
N LYS A 25 2.91 -15.55 -6.07
CA LYS A 25 3.08 -16.88 -5.46
C LYS A 25 1.75 -17.52 -5.07
N GLN A 26 0.74 -16.72 -4.73
CA GLN A 26 -0.62 -17.20 -4.48
C GLN A 26 -1.43 -17.47 -5.76
N GLY A 27 -0.82 -17.38 -6.94
CA GLY A 27 -1.48 -17.61 -8.23
C GLY A 27 -2.41 -16.47 -8.67
N ARG A 28 -2.23 -15.25 -8.14
CA ARG A 28 -3.01 -14.08 -8.54
C ARG A 28 -2.46 -13.47 -9.83
N THR A 29 -3.34 -12.91 -10.66
CA THR A 29 -2.92 -11.96 -11.70
C THR A 29 -2.65 -10.61 -11.03
N VAL A 30 -1.45 -10.03 -11.25
CA VAL A 30 -1.05 -8.80 -10.56
C VAL A 30 -0.68 -7.73 -11.58
N ALA A 31 -1.21 -6.52 -11.38
CA ALA A 31 -0.78 -5.31 -12.07
C ALA A 31 -0.04 -4.39 -11.09
N GLY A 32 1.21 -4.09 -11.38
CA GLY A 32 2.04 -3.14 -10.65
C GLY A 32 2.02 -1.77 -11.30
N LEU A 33 1.69 -0.74 -10.53
CA LEU A 33 1.71 0.65 -10.94
C LEU A 33 2.85 1.39 -10.25
N ASP A 34 3.65 2.12 -11.00
CA ASP A 34 4.71 2.97 -10.45
C ASP A 34 5.00 4.16 -11.37
N LEU A 35 5.66 5.18 -10.84
CA LEU A 35 6.13 6.33 -11.61
C LEU A 35 7.42 6.03 -12.37
N ASN A 36 8.24 5.10 -11.88
CA ASN A 36 9.56 4.79 -12.41
C ASN A 36 9.50 3.61 -13.37
N ALA A 37 9.58 3.90 -14.69
CA ALA A 37 9.52 2.91 -15.75
C ALA A 37 10.72 1.94 -15.73
N GLU A 38 11.93 2.39 -15.35
CA GLU A 38 13.12 1.55 -15.29
C GLU A 38 12.98 0.51 -14.16
N GLN A 39 12.54 0.95 -12.98
CA GLN A 39 12.30 0.03 -11.86
C GLN A 39 11.13 -0.93 -12.12
N LEU A 40 10.14 -0.55 -12.95
CA LEU A 40 9.11 -1.48 -13.40
C LEU A 40 9.68 -2.55 -14.32
N ALA A 41 10.60 -2.20 -15.23
CA ALA A 41 11.29 -3.17 -16.07
C ALA A 41 12.17 -4.14 -15.26
N GLU A 42 12.83 -3.65 -14.19
CA GLU A 42 13.52 -4.52 -13.23
C GLU A 42 12.55 -5.48 -12.52
N LEU A 43 11.38 -4.99 -12.11
CA LEU A 43 10.35 -5.83 -11.49
C LEU A 43 9.90 -6.94 -12.45
N GLU A 44 9.66 -6.64 -13.72
CA GLU A 44 9.31 -7.63 -14.75
C GLU A 44 10.39 -8.71 -14.88
N THR A 45 11.66 -8.32 -14.88
CA THR A 45 12.80 -9.24 -14.93
C THR A 45 12.82 -10.17 -13.71
N ILE A 46 12.74 -9.62 -12.50
CA ILE A 46 12.72 -10.37 -11.25
C ILE A 46 11.54 -11.35 -11.20
N VAL A 47 10.36 -10.91 -11.61
CA VAL A 47 9.15 -11.72 -11.64
C VAL A 47 9.27 -12.86 -12.65
N LYS A 48 9.86 -12.60 -13.82
CA LYS A 48 10.12 -13.61 -14.86
C LYS A 48 11.12 -14.66 -14.38
N GLU A 49 12.20 -14.25 -13.74
CA GLU A 49 13.19 -15.16 -13.14
C GLU A 49 12.58 -16.05 -12.05
N ALA A 50 11.58 -15.54 -11.33
CA ALA A 50 10.80 -16.31 -10.35
C ALA A 50 9.73 -17.22 -11.00
N GLY A 51 9.65 -17.30 -12.32
CA GLY A 51 8.71 -18.16 -13.06
C GLY A 51 7.28 -17.61 -13.14
N HIS A 52 7.09 -16.31 -12.93
CA HIS A 52 5.79 -15.63 -12.97
C HIS A 52 5.73 -14.56 -14.07
N SER A 53 4.57 -13.92 -14.22
CA SER A 53 4.38 -12.74 -15.06
C SER A 53 3.62 -11.66 -14.28
N VAL A 54 3.93 -10.40 -14.56
CA VAL A 54 3.27 -9.24 -13.96
C VAL A 54 2.88 -8.26 -15.06
N LEU A 55 1.74 -7.60 -14.89
CA LEU A 55 1.34 -6.48 -15.71
C LEU A 55 1.94 -5.21 -15.10
N THR A 56 2.57 -4.35 -15.90
CA THR A 56 3.11 -3.09 -15.39
C THR A 56 2.47 -1.90 -16.10
N ARG A 57 2.28 -0.81 -15.37
CA ARG A 57 1.82 0.47 -15.92
C ARG A 57 2.62 1.60 -15.30
N CYS A 58 3.34 2.35 -16.13
CA CYS A 58 4.02 3.57 -15.67
C CYS A 58 3.00 4.72 -15.59
N VAL A 59 2.71 5.17 -14.38
CA VAL A 59 1.71 6.22 -14.14
C VAL A 59 2.06 7.06 -12.92
N ASP A 60 1.93 8.38 -13.07
CA ASP A 60 1.89 9.31 -11.94
C ASP A 60 0.51 9.26 -11.30
N ILE A 61 0.42 8.65 -10.13
CA ILE A 61 -0.84 8.49 -9.41
C ILE A 61 -1.43 9.81 -8.91
N THR A 62 -0.67 10.92 -8.90
CA THR A 62 -1.16 12.26 -8.56
C THR A 62 -1.96 12.87 -9.71
N ASN A 63 -1.73 12.42 -10.94
CA ASN A 63 -2.59 12.71 -12.07
C ASN A 63 -3.83 11.81 -12.00
N THR A 64 -4.88 12.33 -11.38
CA THR A 64 -6.09 11.58 -11.07
C THR A 64 -6.88 11.11 -12.30
N GLU A 65 -6.73 11.80 -13.44
CA GLU A 65 -7.35 11.42 -14.71
C GLU A 65 -6.65 10.20 -15.29
N LYS A 66 -5.31 10.26 -15.45
CA LYS A 66 -4.51 9.13 -15.93
C LYS A 66 -4.60 7.91 -15.02
N LEU A 67 -4.62 8.11 -13.70
CA LEU A 67 -4.83 7.02 -12.74
C LEU A 67 -6.20 6.36 -12.96
N THR A 68 -7.25 7.14 -13.15
CA THR A 68 -8.60 6.64 -13.40
C THR A 68 -8.64 5.85 -14.71
N GLU A 69 -8.15 6.40 -15.82
CA GLU A 69 -8.06 5.75 -17.13
C GLU A 69 -7.29 4.42 -17.06
N THR A 70 -6.14 4.42 -16.38
CA THR A 70 -5.31 3.21 -16.22
C THR A 70 -6.06 2.11 -15.46
N LEU A 71 -6.75 2.46 -14.38
CA LEU A 71 -7.49 1.49 -13.57
C LEU A 71 -8.76 1.00 -14.27
N ASP A 72 -9.46 1.86 -15.00
CA ASP A 72 -10.62 1.47 -15.80
C ASP A 72 -10.20 0.53 -16.94
N SER A 73 -9.09 0.83 -17.67
CA SER A 73 -8.52 -0.06 -18.70
C SER A 73 -8.17 -1.44 -18.13
N LEU A 74 -7.46 -1.49 -16.99
CA LEU A 74 -7.12 -2.75 -16.32
C LEU A 74 -8.37 -3.52 -15.88
N ALA A 75 -9.40 -2.83 -15.41
CA ALA A 75 -10.65 -3.46 -15.03
C ALA A 75 -11.37 -4.06 -16.24
N ASP A 76 -11.40 -3.36 -17.37
CA ASP A 76 -12.04 -3.82 -18.61
C ASP A 76 -11.29 -5.01 -19.21
N GLU A 77 -9.96 -4.95 -19.27
CA GLU A 77 -9.09 -6.02 -19.80
C GLU A 77 -9.20 -7.33 -19.01
N HIS A 78 -9.45 -7.24 -17.69
CA HIS A 78 -9.39 -8.41 -16.77
C HIS A 78 -10.71 -8.74 -16.07
N GLY A 79 -11.83 -8.17 -16.55
CA GLY A 79 -13.15 -8.46 -15.99
C GLY A 79 -13.38 -7.85 -14.60
N GLY A 80 -12.58 -6.84 -14.22
CA GLY A 80 -12.69 -6.06 -13.00
C GLY A 80 -11.53 -6.25 -12.02
N ILE A 81 -11.32 -5.25 -11.16
CA ILE A 81 -10.33 -5.29 -10.08
C ILE A 81 -10.96 -5.99 -8.87
N GLY A 82 -10.32 -7.05 -8.39
CA GLY A 82 -10.77 -7.78 -7.19
C GLY A 82 -9.97 -7.42 -5.93
N ILE A 83 -8.70 -7.03 -6.09
CA ILE A 83 -7.81 -6.67 -4.99
C ILE A 83 -7.16 -5.34 -5.34
N LEU A 84 -7.17 -4.38 -4.40
CA LEU A 84 -6.44 -3.12 -4.52
C LEU A 84 -5.53 -2.94 -3.31
N VAL A 85 -4.24 -2.74 -3.57
CA VAL A 85 -3.25 -2.38 -2.54
C VAL A 85 -2.74 -0.97 -2.81
N ASN A 86 -3.18 -0.01 -2.01
CA ASN A 86 -2.66 1.34 -2.01
C ASN A 86 -1.38 1.38 -1.17
N ASN A 87 -0.24 1.17 -1.83
CA ASN A 87 1.07 1.14 -1.17
C ASN A 87 1.93 2.37 -1.49
N ALA A 88 1.75 3.00 -2.65
CA ALA A 88 2.53 4.17 -3.02
C ALA A 88 2.50 5.26 -1.93
N GLY A 89 3.66 5.83 -1.67
CA GLY A 89 3.79 6.87 -0.67
C GLY A 89 5.19 7.50 -0.66
N ILE A 90 5.22 8.74 -0.20
CA ILE A 90 6.43 9.54 -0.02
C ILE A 90 6.48 10.14 1.38
N THR A 91 7.68 10.51 1.82
CA THR A 91 7.91 11.36 3.00
C THR A 91 8.55 12.68 2.57
N ARG A 92 8.26 13.74 3.30
CA ARG A 92 8.92 15.04 3.22
C ARG A 92 9.04 15.57 4.64
N ASP A 93 10.04 15.04 5.35
CA ASP A 93 10.20 15.24 6.79
C ASP A 93 10.85 16.60 7.07
N LYS A 94 10.16 17.41 7.87
CA LYS A 94 10.62 18.68 8.45
C LYS A 94 9.89 18.91 9.77
N LEU A 95 10.52 19.62 10.69
CA LEU A 95 9.78 20.12 11.86
C LEU A 95 8.60 20.96 11.40
N MET A 96 7.44 20.85 12.09
CA MET A 96 6.21 21.52 11.68
C MET A 96 6.39 23.03 11.42
N ILE A 97 7.20 23.71 12.25
CA ILE A 97 7.47 25.15 12.09
C ILE A 97 8.34 25.50 10.86
N GLN A 98 8.97 24.49 10.24
CA GLN A 98 9.81 24.63 9.04
C GLN A 98 9.18 24.01 7.80
N MET A 99 8.04 23.32 7.97
CA MET A 99 7.34 22.65 6.89
C MET A 99 6.56 23.67 6.08
N ASP A 100 6.81 23.72 4.78
CA ASP A 100 6.04 24.57 3.87
C ASP A 100 4.76 23.84 3.36
N ASN A 101 3.86 24.61 2.78
CA ASN A 101 2.59 24.06 2.28
C ASN A 101 2.83 23.06 1.14
N ASP A 102 3.84 23.27 0.28
CA ASP A 102 4.15 22.36 -0.82
C ASP A 102 4.59 20.97 -0.32
N ASP A 103 5.38 20.90 0.77
CA ASP A 103 5.76 19.62 1.39
C ASP A 103 4.54 18.91 1.96
N PHE A 104 3.61 19.63 2.57
CA PHE A 104 2.36 19.07 3.08
C PHE A 104 1.47 18.59 1.94
N ASP A 105 1.18 19.43 0.97
CA ASP A 105 0.25 19.14 -0.12
C ASP A 105 0.72 17.97 -1.00
N LYS A 106 2.02 17.88 -1.29
CA LYS A 106 2.60 16.77 -2.06
C LYS A 106 2.43 15.44 -1.35
N VAL A 107 2.68 15.39 -0.04
CA VAL A 107 2.49 14.15 0.75
C VAL A 107 1.02 13.75 0.79
N ILE A 108 0.10 14.69 0.99
CA ILE A 108 -1.34 14.41 0.97
C ILE A 108 -1.79 13.95 -0.42
N ALA A 109 -1.31 14.59 -1.49
CA ALA A 109 -1.67 14.23 -2.86
C ALA A 109 -1.30 12.78 -3.19
N VAL A 110 -0.07 12.38 -2.87
CA VAL A 110 0.44 11.03 -3.16
C VAL A 110 -0.16 9.99 -2.20
N ASN A 111 -0.06 10.22 -0.89
CA ASN A 111 -0.33 9.18 0.11
C ASN A 111 -1.82 8.97 0.38
N LEU A 112 -2.64 10.03 0.25
CA LEU A 112 -4.05 9.96 0.64
C LEU A 112 -5.00 10.18 -0.54
N ARG A 113 -4.83 11.28 -1.30
CA ARG A 113 -5.73 11.61 -2.40
C ARG A 113 -5.69 10.57 -3.51
N ALA A 114 -4.50 10.12 -3.91
CA ALA A 114 -4.36 9.08 -4.93
C ALA A 114 -4.99 7.76 -4.49
N ALA A 115 -4.78 7.36 -3.24
CA ALA A 115 -5.41 6.16 -2.67
C ALA A 115 -6.95 6.26 -2.66
N PHE A 116 -7.52 7.43 -2.36
CA PHE A 116 -8.96 7.68 -2.47
C PHE A 116 -9.45 7.48 -3.91
N VAL A 117 -8.77 8.08 -4.90
CA VAL A 117 -9.16 7.95 -6.31
C VAL A 117 -9.09 6.50 -6.77
N ALA A 118 -7.97 5.80 -6.49
CA ALA A 118 -7.81 4.39 -6.85
C ALA A 118 -8.90 3.51 -6.21
N THR A 119 -9.19 3.74 -4.93
CA THR A 119 -10.23 3.01 -4.21
C THR A 119 -11.62 3.25 -4.82
N ARG A 120 -11.95 4.49 -5.15
CA ARG A 120 -13.24 4.84 -5.77
C ARG A 120 -13.44 4.15 -7.12
N VAL A 121 -12.39 4.04 -7.93
CA VAL A 121 -12.44 3.35 -9.23
C VAL A 121 -12.58 1.84 -9.02
N ALA A 122 -11.70 1.23 -8.24
CA ALA A 122 -11.71 -0.21 -8.00
C ALA A 122 -13.02 -0.68 -7.33
N ALA A 123 -13.55 0.09 -6.39
CA ALA A 123 -14.80 -0.25 -5.69
C ALA A 123 -16.01 -0.41 -6.63
N ARG A 124 -16.02 0.28 -7.79
CA ARG A 124 -17.12 0.12 -8.78
C ARG A 124 -17.21 -1.32 -9.28
N SER A 125 -16.09 -1.92 -9.66
CA SER A 125 -16.05 -3.32 -10.10
C SER A 125 -16.28 -4.29 -8.93
N MET A 126 -15.66 -4.03 -7.78
CA MET A 126 -15.79 -4.87 -6.57
C MET A 126 -17.25 -4.98 -6.10
N VAL A 127 -17.99 -3.87 -6.07
CA VAL A 127 -19.40 -3.84 -5.68
C VAL A 127 -20.27 -4.61 -6.67
N ARG A 128 -20.01 -4.49 -7.98
CA ARG A 128 -20.72 -5.24 -9.03
C ARG A 128 -20.46 -6.74 -8.94
N GLN A 129 -19.21 -7.14 -8.69
CA GLN A 129 -18.78 -8.54 -8.58
C GLN A 129 -19.18 -9.18 -7.24
N LYS A 130 -19.62 -8.37 -6.27
CA LYS A 130 -19.87 -8.79 -4.87
C LYS A 130 -18.63 -9.46 -4.24
N PHE A 131 -17.48 -8.94 -4.56
CA PHE A 131 -16.19 -9.31 -4.00
C PHE A 131 -15.20 -8.18 -4.14
N GLY A 132 -14.44 -7.90 -3.09
CA GLY A 132 -13.31 -6.97 -3.14
C GLY A 132 -12.47 -7.01 -1.86
N ARG A 133 -11.19 -6.72 -2.03
CA ARG A 133 -10.22 -6.57 -0.95
C ARG A 133 -9.44 -5.28 -1.17
N ILE A 134 -9.66 -4.30 -0.30
CA ILE A 134 -8.97 -3.01 -0.32
C ILE A 134 -7.99 -3.00 0.85
N ILE A 135 -6.71 -2.87 0.57
CA ILE A 135 -5.65 -2.81 1.58
C ILE A 135 -4.88 -1.50 1.42
N ASN A 136 -4.92 -0.66 2.43
CA ASN A 136 -4.19 0.60 2.46
C ASN A 136 -2.95 0.45 3.33
N ILE A 137 -1.77 0.74 2.78
CA ILE A 137 -0.52 0.74 3.54
C ILE A 137 -0.40 2.08 4.26
N SER A 138 -0.77 2.05 5.55
CA SER A 138 -0.60 3.16 6.47
C SER A 138 0.84 3.18 7.05
N SER A 139 0.99 3.47 8.32
CA SER A 139 2.26 3.44 9.06
C SER A 139 1.96 3.52 10.56
N VAL A 140 2.88 3.06 11.40
CA VAL A 140 2.86 3.37 12.84
C VAL A 140 2.87 4.89 13.09
N ALA A 141 3.48 5.68 12.22
CA ALA A 141 3.41 7.15 12.28
C ALA A 141 1.97 7.68 12.14
N GLY A 142 1.10 6.98 11.42
CA GLY A 142 -0.33 7.31 11.33
C GLY A 142 -1.13 6.87 12.56
N VAL A 143 -0.59 5.96 13.37
CA VAL A 143 -1.22 5.46 14.60
C VAL A 143 -0.79 6.29 15.81
N MET A 144 0.52 6.54 15.95
CA MET A 144 1.12 7.14 17.13
C MET A 144 1.53 8.60 16.95
N GLY A 145 1.63 9.07 15.69
CA GLY A 145 2.34 10.30 15.36
C GLY A 145 3.85 10.10 15.28
N GLN A 146 4.54 11.04 14.67
CA GLN A 146 6.00 11.06 14.57
C GLN A 146 6.49 12.50 14.48
N ALA A 147 7.40 12.89 15.37
CA ALA A 147 8.01 14.21 15.31
C ALA A 147 8.76 14.41 13.99
N GLY A 148 8.64 15.58 13.37
CA GLY A 148 9.24 15.90 12.09
C GLY A 148 8.50 15.37 10.85
N SER A 149 7.41 14.64 11.02
CA SER A 149 6.67 14.02 9.91
C SER A 149 5.16 14.32 9.98
N ALA A 150 4.78 15.53 10.34
CA ALA A 150 3.37 15.90 10.55
C ALA A 150 2.49 15.65 9.31
N ASN A 151 2.99 15.99 8.11
CA ASN A 151 2.33 15.71 6.82
C ASN A 151 2.15 14.21 6.56
N TYR A 152 3.21 13.44 6.76
CA TYR A 152 3.18 11.99 6.58
C TYR A 152 2.25 11.31 7.58
N ALA A 153 2.37 11.64 8.87
CA ALA A 153 1.49 11.11 9.91
C ALA A 153 0.02 11.46 9.63
N ALA A 154 -0.28 12.71 9.25
CA ALA A 154 -1.63 13.13 8.86
C ALA A 154 -2.17 12.32 7.67
N SER A 155 -1.34 12.10 6.61
CA SER A 155 -1.74 11.31 5.44
C SER A 155 -2.05 9.86 5.81
N LYS A 156 -1.21 9.24 6.66
CA LYS A 156 -1.35 7.85 7.07
C LYS A 156 -2.49 7.65 8.08
N ALA A 157 -2.74 8.61 8.95
CA ALA A 157 -3.93 8.64 9.82
C ALA A 157 -5.21 8.85 8.97
N GLY A 158 -5.15 9.72 7.95
CA GLY A 158 -6.24 9.91 6.99
C GLY A 158 -6.64 8.61 6.28
N LEU A 159 -5.68 7.78 5.87
CA LEU A 159 -5.95 6.45 5.31
C LEU A 159 -6.71 5.55 6.29
N ILE A 160 -6.38 5.59 7.57
CA ILE A 160 -7.07 4.81 8.61
C ILE A 160 -8.54 5.23 8.70
N GLY A 161 -8.82 6.53 8.81
CA GLY A 161 -10.18 7.07 8.86
C GLY A 161 -10.97 6.75 7.60
N MET A 162 -10.37 6.97 6.42
CA MET A 162 -10.95 6.66 5.11
C MET A 162 -11.30 5.17 5.00
N THR A 163 -10.40 4.29 5.41
CA THR A 163 -10.61 2.82 5.38
C THR A 163 -11.82 2.40 6.20
N LYS A 164 -11.97 2.93 7.40
CA LYS A 164 -13.11 2.63 8.28
C LYS A 164 -14.45 3.08 7.67
N SER A 165 -14.48 4.23 7.01
CA SER A 165 -15.67 4.73 6.32
C SER A 165 -16.03 3.83 5.13
N ILE A 166 -15.06 3.52 4.27
CA ILE A 166 -15.25 2.63 3.12
C ILE A 166 -15.74 1.25 3.55
N ALA A 167 -15.14 0.67 4.60
CA ALA A 167 -15.56 -0.63 5.13
C ALA A 167 -17.06 -0.68 5.47
N ARG A 168 -17.60 0.40 6.05
CA ARG A 168 -19.04 0.52 6.37
C ARG A 168 -19.92 0.62 5.13
N GLU A 169 -19.44 1.32 4.09
CA GLU A 169 -20.20 1.53 2.84
C GLU A 169 -20.31 0.25 2.01
N VAL A 170 -19.20 -0.49 1.87
CA VAL A 170 -19.10 -1.60 0.91
C VAL A 170 -19.27 -2.99 1.52
N GLY A 171 -19.31 -3.12 2.84
CA GLY A 171 -19.34 -4.41 3.54
C GLY A 171 -20.50 -5.32 3.12
N LYS A 172 -21.70 -4.75 2.86
CA LYS A 172 -22.89 -5.48 2.36
C LYS A 172 -22.69 -6.15 0.99
N LYS A 173 -21.61 -5.80 0.29
CA LYS A 173 -21.24 -6.31 -1.03
C LYS A 173 -20.08 -7.32 -0.99
N ASN A 174 -19.78 -7.88 0.19
CA ASN A 174 -18.64 -8.77 0.39
C ASN A 174 -17.31 -8.13 -0.03
N VAL A 175 -17.19 -6.82 0.19
CA VAL A 175 -15.96 -6.05 -0.01
C VAL A 175 -15.42 -5.65 1.36
N THR A 176 -14.15 -5.98 1.63
CA THR A 176 -13.47 -5.56 2.85
C THR A 176 -12.48 -4.45 2.57
N ALA A 177 -12.29 -3.58 3.54
CA ALA A 177 -11.27 -2.53 3.48
C ALA A 177 -10.51 -2.51 4.81
N ASN A 178 -9.17 -2.66 4.75
CA ASN A 178 -8.31 -2.70 5.93
C ASN A 178 -7.05 -1.87 5.71
N CYS A 179 -6.41 -1.45 6.81
CA CYS A 179 -5.09 -0.87 6.82
C CYS A 179 -4.06 -1.87 7.32
N ILE A 180 -2.87 -1.82 6.76
CA ILE A 180 -1.66 -2.33 7.40
C ILE A 180 -0.83 -1.12 7.83
N ALA A 181 -0.33 -1.12 9.05
CA ALA A 181 0.54 -0.10 9.60
C ALA A 181 1.94 -0.70 9.84
N PRO A 182 2.85 -0.61 8.86
CA PRO A 182 4.23 -1.05 9.05
C PRO A 182 4.95 -0.19 10.08
N GLY A 183 5.84 -0.82 10.87
CA GLY A 183 6.85 -0.15 11.66
C GLY A 183 8.11 0.15 10.83
N PHE A 184 9.28 0.01 11.46
CA PHE A 184 10.55 0.12 10.74
C PHE A 184 10.80 -1.13 9.88
N ILE A 185 10.73 -0.95 8.56
CA ILE A 185 10.96 -2.00 7.56
C ILE A 185 12.26 -1.70 6.82
N MET A 186 13.13 -2.69 6.71
CA MET A 186 14.37 -2.58 5.93
C MET A 186 14.04 -2.44 4.45
N THR A 187 14.34 -1.28 3.91
CA THR A 187 14.21 -0.90 2.50
C THR A 187 15.38 0.00 2.15
N ASP A 188 15.62 0.28 0.89
CA ASP A 188 16.65 1.22 0.44
C ASP A 188 16.59 2.55 1.20
N MET A 189 15.41 2.96 1.61
CA MET A 189 15.16 4.20 2.34
C MET A 189 15.64 4.13 3.80
N THR A 190 15.64 2.95 4.41
CA THR A 190 16.07 2.75 5.82
C THR A 190 17.51 2.28 5.93
N GLU A 191 18.10 1.72 4.87
CA GLU A 191 19.49 1.29 4.85
C GLU A 191 20.46 2.46 5.01
N ILE A 192 20.12 3.63 4.48
CA ILE A 192 20.97 4.85 4.55
C ILE A 192 20.86 5.60 5.87
N LEU A 193 20.00 5.16 6.81
CA LEU A 193 19.88 5.82 8.11
C LEU A 193 21.16 5.64 8.95
N PRO A 194 21.59 6.70 9.68
CA PRO A 194 22.72 6.61 10.61
C PRO A 194 22.51 5.51 11.67
N ASP A 195 23.60 4.87 12.08
CA ASP A 195 23.55 3.77 13.06
C ASP A 195 22.90 4.17 14.40
N ALA A 196 23.12 5.41 14.85
CA ALA A 196 22.46 5.92 16.05
C ALA A 196 20.93 5.94 15.93
N VAL A 197 20.39 6.28 14.74
CA VAL A 197 18.97 6.26 14.47
C VAL A 197 18.45 4.82 14.43
N LYS A 198 19.21 3.91 13.79
CA LYS A 198 18.87 2.48 13.74
C LYS A 198 18.85 1.87 15.15
N GLN A 199 19.84 2.17 15.99
CA GLN A 199 19.89 1.68 17.37
C GLN A 199 18.73 2.25 18.21
N GLY A 200 18.40 3.54 18.06
CA GLY A 200 17.27 4.16 18.73
C GLY A 200 15.94 3.49 18.34
N ALA A 201 15.74 3.19 17.06
CA ALA A 201 14.58 2.47 16.58
C ALA A 201 14.51 1.03 17.13
N LEU A 202 15.63 0.30 17.15
CA LEU A 202 15.70 -1.05 17.71
C LEU A 202 15.43 -1.07 19.23
N ALA A 203 15.74 -0.01 19.94
CA ALA A 203 15.48 0.09 21.38
C ALA A 203 14.00 0.03 21.69
N VAL A 204 13.13 0.62 20.85
CA VAL A 204 11.69 0.70 21.03
C VAL A 204 10.92 -0.47 20.38
N ILE A 205 11.57 -1.30 19.58
CA ILE A 205 10.94 -2.48 18.95
C ILE A 205 11.08 -3.70 19.90
N PRO A 206 9.99 -4.25 20.47
CA PRO A 206 10.05 -5.41 21.35
C PRO A 206 10.73 -6.64 20.74
N VAL A 207 10.47 -6.96 19.47
CA VAL A 207 11.10 -8.12 18.80
C VAL A 207 12.56 -7.90 18.41
N LYS A 208 13.15 -6.73 18.72
CA LYS A 208 14.58 -6.39 18.59
C LYS A 208 15.17 -6.64 17.20
N ARG A 209 14.37 -6.52 16.17
CA ARG A 209 14.79 -6.49 14.76
C ARG A 209 13.90 -5.57 13.94
N PHE A 210 14.42 -5.06 12.84
CA PHE A 210 13.61 -4.45 11.81
C PHE A 210 12.75 -5.49 11.09
N GLY A 211 11.58 -5.08 10.62
CA GLY A 211 10.78 -5.87 9.70
C GLY A 211 11.45 -5.92 8.32
N LYS A 212 11.08 -6.94 7.55
CA LYS A 212 11.42 -7.05 6.13
C LYS A 212 10.20 -6.73 5.28
N PRO A 213 10.36 -6.28 4.02
CA PRO A 213 9.23 -6.09 3.10
C PRO A 213 8.29 -7.31 3.04
N GLU A 214 8.84 -8.53 3.15
CA GLU A 214 8.08 -9.77 3.14
C GLU A 214 7.19 -9.94 4.39
N ASP A 215 7.56 -9.36 5.53
CA ASP A 215 6.71 -9.39 6.73
C ASP A 215 5.40 -8.63 6.48
N VAL A 216 5.48 -7.49 5.77
CA VAL A 216 4.32 -6.71 5.34
C VAL A 216 3.55 -7.42 4.21
N ALA A 217 4.27 -7.96 3.23
CA ALA A 217 3.67 -8.62 2.06
C ALA A 217 2.80 -9.82 2.47
N ARG A 218 3.24 -10.64 3.44
CA ARG A 218 2.45 -11.77 3.96
C ARG A 218 1.16 -11.31 4.64
N ALA A 219 1.21 -10.20 5.39
CA ALA A 219 0.01 -9.62 6.01
C ALA A 219 -0.97 -9.10 4.96
N VAL A 220 -0.46 -8.45 3.88
CA VAL A 220 -1.27 -8.04 2.72
C VAL A 220 -1.90 -9.26 2.07
N ALA A 221 -1.13 -10.30 1.80
CA ALA A 221 -1.59 -11.51 1.13
C ALA A 221 -2.69 -12.23 1.93
N PHE A 222 -2.57 -12.26 3.27
CA PHE A 222 -3.63 -12.74 4.15
C PHE A 222 -4.91 -11.91 4.04
N LEU A 223 -4.82 -10.58 4.17
CA LEU A 223 -6.00 -9.71 4.07
C LEU A 223 -6.61 -9.68 2.66
N ALA A 224 -5.84 -10.02 1.62
CA ALA A 224 -6.30 -10.17 0.24
C ALA A 224 -6.97 -11.50 -0.05
N SER A 225 -6.90 -12.45 0.88
CA SER A 225 -7.44 -13.80 0.72
C SER A 225 -8.97 -13.87 0.95
N ASP A 226 -9.56 -15.00 0.60
CA ASP A 226 -10.98 -15.26 0.84
C ASP A 226 -11.24 -15.50 2.35
N GLU A 227 -10.26 -16.06 3.08
CA GLU A 227 -10.31 -16.35 4.50
C GLU A 227 -10.43 -15.08 5.37
N ALA A 228 -9.94 -13.95 4.89
CA ALA A 228 -10.07 -12.65 5.56
C ALA A 228 -11.43 -11.95 5.33
N GLY A 229 -12.41 -12.66 4.78
CA GLY A 229 -13.72 -12.08 4.41
C GLY A 229 -14.53 -11.48 5.56
N TYR A 230 -14.23 -11.82 6.82
CA TYR A 230 -14.88 -11.25 8.01
C TYR A 230 -14.04 -10.19 8.72
N ILE A 231 -12.90 -9.81 8.14
CA ILE A 231 -11.99 -8.77 8.68
C ILE A 231 -12.18 -7.51 7.83
N THR A 232 -12.76 -6.46 8.41
CA THR A 232 -12.95 -5.18 7.71
C THR A 232 -12.89 -4.00 8.69
N GLY A 233 -12.42 -2.84 8.22
CA GLY A 233 -12.25 -1.63 9.01
C GLY A 233 -11.09 -1.69 10.03
N GLN A 234 -10.22 -2.70 9.94
CA GLN A 234 -9.15 -2.91 10.91
C GLN A 234 -7.84 -2.23 10.52
N VAL A 235 -7.02 -1.96 11.52
CA VAL A 235 -5.63 -1.54 11.36
C VAL A 235 -4.75 -2.65 11.95
N LEU A 236 -4.03 -3.34 11.08
CA LEU A 236 -3.10 -4.38 11.47
C LEU A 236 -1.68 -3.80 11.50
N CYS A 237 -1.13 -3.63 12.70
CA CYS A 237 0.26 -3.23 12.86
C CYS A 237 1.20 -4.39 12.52
N VAL A 238 2.19 -4.12 11.67
CA VAL A 238 3.28 -5.05 11.31
C VAL A 238 4.58 -4.35 11.67
N ASP A 239 4.88 -4.27 12.96
CA ASP A 239 5.82 -3.33 13.54
C ASP A 239 6.72 -3.92 14.63
N GLY A 240 6.60 -5.22 14.88
CA GLY A 240 7.36 -5.90 15.94
C GLY A 240 6.96 -5.48 17.36
N GLY A 241 5.74 -4.96 17.52
CA GLY A 241 5.20 -4.51 18.80
C GLY A 241 5.52 -3.06 19.16
N MET A 242 6.01 -2.26 18.20
CA MET A 242 6.42 -0.87 18.44
C MET A 242 5.25 0.04 18.85
N ALA A 243 4.05 -0.19 18.30
CA ALA A 243 2.86 0.63 18.52
C ALA A 243 1.84 -0.01 19.48
N MET A 244 2.34 -0.76 20.46
CA MET A 244 1.51 -1.30 21.55
C MET A 244 1.23 -0.24 22.62
#